data_bfa1b924095e941325d688cb739f8a11
#
_entry.id   bfa1b924095e941325d688cb739f8a11
#
_cell.length_a   1.000
_cell.length_b   1.000
_cell.length_c   1.000
_cell.angle_alpha   90.00
_cell.angle_beta   90.00
_cell.angle_gamma   90.00
#
_symmetry.space_group_name_H-M   'P 1'
#
loop_
_entity.id
_entity.type
_entity.pdbx_description
1 polymer ?
#
loop_
_entity_poly.entity_id
_entity_poly.type
_entity_poly.pdbx_seq_one_letter_code
_entity_poly.pdbx_strand_id
1 'polypeptide(L)'
;MYKRQDKRIVPGFIDVHTHGAYGFDTNDANEEGLRNWMKNIVKEGVTGILPTTITQSEEVLTNAVKNVAKVVEEGYEGAEILGIHFEGPYLDQVYKGAQPEQYCVKPDLEQFKRYLAASNNLIKIVTMACEHDDNFELTKFLRANGIVCSQGHSGATFEQARLAIANGANSMTHVFNGMTKFHHREPGLVGAAMRYRDVYGEIICDGNHSTYEALNDYFTAKGPDHCIMITDSLMVKGLPVGTKVLFGGNEIELYPDGSAHLTDTKGLAGSTLHVNNGLRILVEKAIVPWQTAINACTLNPARMLNVDAVSY
;
A
#
# COMPACT_ATOMS: atom_id res chain seq x y z
N MET A 1 -21.49 33.97 10.63
CA MET A 1 -20.38 33.38 11.39
C MET A 1 -20.84 32.00 11.85
N TYR A 2 -20.44 30.94 11.15
CA TYR A 2 -20.84 29.57 11.50
C TYR A 2 -19.93 29.07 12.63
N LYS A 3 -20.46 28.95 13.85
CA LYS A 3 -19.77 28.32 14.96
C LYS A 3 -19.73 26.79 14.74
N ARG A 4 -18.62 26.27 14.18
CA ARG A 4 -18.36 24.84 14.06
C ARG A 4 -17.26 24.43 15.06
N GLN A 5 -17.49 24.69 16.33
CA GLN A 5 -16.49 24.48 17.38
C GLN A 5 -16.15 23.01 17.63
N ASP A 6 -17.02 22.07 17.18
CA ASP A 6 -16.86 20.64 17.44
C ASP A 6 -16.46 19.84 16.19
N LYS A 7 -16.20 20.50 15.02
CA LYS A 7 -15.86 19.82 13.77
C LYS A 7 -14.59 20.42 13.18
N ARG A 8 -13.73 19.54 12.69
CA ARG A 8 -12.52 19.90 11.93
C ARG A 8 -12.75 19.60 10.46
N ILE A 9 -12.40 20.51 9.58
CA ILE A 9 -12.33 20.29 8.15
C ILE A 9 -10.88 19.92 7.84
N VAL A 10 -10.68 18.81 7.15
CA VAL A 10 -9.39 18.30 6.74
C VAL A 10 -9.41 18.02 5.23
N PRO A 11 -8.26 17.96 4.55
CA PRO A 11 -8.19 17.48 3.17
C PRO A 11 -8.74 16.07 3.06
N GLY A 12 -9.20 15.68 1.87
CA GLY A 12 -9.58 14.30 1.59
C GLY A 12 -8.41 13.34 1.80
N PHE A 13 -8.71 12.11 2.21
CA PHE A 13 -7.69 11.09 2.44
C PHE A 13 -7.19 10.50 1.13
N ILE A 14 -5.92 10.11 1.12
CA ILE A 14 -5.29 9.41 0.01
C ILE A 14 -4.82 8.04 0.52
N ASP A 15 -5.35 6.96 -0.07
CA ASP A 15 -4.94 5.59 0.22
C ASP A 15 -4.08 5.06 -0.94
N VAL A 16 -2.79 4.93 -0.70
CA VAL A 16 -1.82 4.56 -1.75
C VAL A 16 -1.55 3.06 -1.82
N HIS A 17 -2.16 2.26 -0.95
CA HIS A 17 -2.00 0.82 -0.92
C HIS A 17 -3.30 0.13 -0.51
N THR A 18 -4.03 -0.40 -1.47
CA THR A 18 -5.32 -1.04 -1.26
C THR A 18 -5.69 -1.94 -2.46
N HIS A 19 -5.89 -3.24 -2.21
CA HIS A 19 -6.14 -4.23 -3.26
C HIS A 19 -7.58 -4.24 -3.74
N GLY A 20 -8.51 -3.94 -2.85
CA GLY A 20 -9.92 -4.01 -3.19
C GLY A 20 -10.86 -3.64 -2.05
N ALA A 21 -12.15 -3.63 -2.36
CA ALA A 21 -13.25 -3.50 -1.43
C ALA A 21 -14.58 -3.88 -2.10
N TYR A 22 -15.61 -4.12 -1.30
CA TYR A 22 -17.00 -4.32 -1.73
C TYR A 22 -17.16 -5.44 -2.77
N GLY A 23 -16.38 -6.52 -2.66
CA GLY A 23 -16.42 -7.67 -3.55
C GLY A 23 -15.59 -7.53 -4.83
N PHE A 24 -14.79 -6.47 -4.96
CA PHE A 24 -13.89 -6.24 -6.10
C PHE A 24 -12.43 -6.29 -5.68
N ASP A 25 -11.60 -6.97 -6.48
CA ASP A 25 -10.14 -6.97 -6.40
C ASP A 25 -9.55 -6.37 -7.68
N THR A 26 -8.45 -5.64 -7.55
CA THR A 26 -7.79 -5.00 -8.70
C THR A 26 -7.40 -6.01 -9.78
N ASN A 27 -7.00 -7.23 -9.39
CA ASN A 27 -6.62 -8.29 -10.32
C ASN A 27 -7.82 -8.95 -11.04
N ASP A 28 -9.06 -8.70 -10.58
CA ASP A 28 -10.27 -9.20 -11.28
C ASP A 28 -10.46 -8.58 -12.66
N ALA A 29 -9.81 -7.45 -12.93
CA ALA A 29 -9.93 -6.69 -14.17
C ALA A 29 -11.42 -6.40 -14.56
N ASN A 30 -12.23 -6.05 -13.57
CA ASN A 30 -13.67 -5.80 -13.71
C ASN A 30 -13.94 -4.29 -13.64
N GLU A 31 -14.33 -3.70 -14.76
CA GLU A 31 -14.58 -2.26 -14.87
C GLU A 31 -15.72 -1.77 -13.96
N GLU A 32 -16.82 -2.53 -13.91
CA GLU A 32 -17.99 -2.16 -13.09
C GLU A 32 -17.65 -2.25 -11.59
N GLY A 33 -16.90 -3.28 -11.19
CA GLY A 33 -16.39 -3.43 -9.82
C GLY A 33 -15.51 -2.27 -9.40
N LEU A 34 -14.56 -1.86 -10.25
CA LEU A 34 -13.69 -0.72 -9.98
C LEU A 34 -14.48 0.59 -9.86
N ARG A 35 -15.44 0.85 -10.77
CA ARG A 35 -16.31 2.03 -10.71
C ARG A 35 -17.16 2.04 -9.44
N ASN A 36 -17.73 0.89 -9.06
CA ASN A 36 -18.48 0.76 -7.81
C ASN A 36 -17.62 1.02 -6.58
N TRP A 37 -16.39 0.55 -6.58
CA TRP A 37 -15.44 0.81 -5.50
C TRP A 37 -15.15 2.31 -5.37
N MET A 38 -14.78 3.00 -6.45
CA MET A 38 -14.53 4.45 -6.44
C MET A 38 -15.71 5.24 -5.90
N LYS A 39 -16.92 4.89 -6.29
CA LYS A 39 -18.16 5.54 -5.84
C LYS A 39 -18.45 5.33 -4.35
N ASN A 40 -18.04 4.20 -3.77
CA ASN A 40 -18.34 3.88 -2.39
C ASN A 40 -17.24 4.29 -1.40
N ILE A 41 -15.97 4.29 -1.80
CA ILE A 41 -14.84 4.58 -0.90
C ILE A 41 -14.87 6.03 -0.36
N VAL A 42 -15.52 6.95 -1.05
CA VAL A 42 -15.71 8.34 -0.59
C VAL A 42 -16.43 8.43 0.76
N LYS A 43 -17.19 7.41 1.15
CA LYS A 43 -17.87 7.34 2.46
C LYS A 43 -16.89 7.27 3.64
N GLU A 44 -15.64 6.87 3.36
CA GLU A 44 -14.54 6.84 4.34
C GLU A 44 -13.77 8.16 4.41
N GLY A 45 -14.13 9.14 3.56
CA GLY A 45 -13.39 10.40 3.40
C GLY A 45 -12.23 10.31 2.41
N VAL A 46 -12.11 9.21 1.67
CA VAL A 46 -11.06 9.01 0.65
C VAL A 46 -11.45 9.78 -0.60
N THR A 47 -10.53 10.61 -1.09
CA THR A 47 -10.68 11.36 -2.33
C THR A 47 -9.65 10.98 -3.39
N GLY A 48 -8.55 10.35 -2.98
CA GLY A 48 -7.51 9.83 -3.86
C GLY A 48 -7.12 8.41 -3.52
N ILE A 49 -6.85 7.57 -4.51
CA ILE A 49 -6.58 6.16 -4.30
C ILE A 49 -5.63 5.61 -5.37
N LEU A 50 -4.82 4.61 -4.99
CA LEU A 50 -4.08 3.77 -5.92
C LEU A 50 -4.59 2.33 -5.83
N PRO A 51 -5.44 1.86 -6.75
CA PRO A 51 -5.74 0.44 -6.85
C PRO A 51 -4.44 -0.36 -6.93
N THR A 52 -4.30 -1.38 -6.06
CA THR A 52 -3.06 -2.11 -5.87
C THR A 52 -3.20 -3.52 -6.41
N THR A 53 -2.25 -3.96 -7.25
CA THR A 53 -2.20 -5.35 -7.74
C THR A 53 -1.66 -6.28 -6.66
N ILE A 54 -2.00 -7.56 -6.74
CA ILE A 54 -1.33 -8.64 -6.01
C ILE A 54 -0.56 -9.51 -7.00
N THR A 55 0.59 -10.06 -6.58
CA THR A 55 1.41 -10.98 -7.38
C THR A 55 0.58 -12.03 -8.11
N GLN A 56 0.76 -12.15 -9.41
CA GLN A 56 0.07 -13.12 -10.26
C GLN A 56 0.83 -13.29 -11.59
N SER A 57 0.29 -14.12 -12.50
CA SER A 57 0.87 -14.29 -13.84
C SER A 57 0.94 -12.98 -14.62
N GLU A 58 1.87 -12.88 -15.56
CA GLU A 58 2.02 -11.67 -16.41
C GLU A 58 0.72 -11.32 -17.14
N GLU A 59 -0.05 -12.32 -17.56
CA GLU A 59 -1.33 -12.12 -18.22
C GLU A 59 -2.34 -11.43 -17.28
N VAL A 60 -2.51 -11.94 -16.06
CA VAL A 60 -3.46 -11.39 -15.08
C VAL A 60 -3.06 -9.96 -14.70
N LEU A 61 -1.77 -9.74 -14.40
CA LEU A 61 -1.27 -8.41 -14.05
C LEU A 61 -1.44 -7.41 -15.20
N THR A 62 -1.16 -7.84 -16.44
CA THR A 62 -1.34 -7.00 -17.62
C THR A 62 -2.82 -6.61 -17.80
N ASN A 63 -3.74 -7.55 -17.59
CA ASN A 63 -5.19 -7.28 -17.69
C ASN A 63 -5.66 -6.36 -16.56
N ALA A 64 -5.15 -6.54 -15.34
CA ALA A 64 -5.46 -5.69 -14.20
C ALA A 64 -5.09 -4.23 -14.46
N VAL A 65 -3.84 -3.96 -14.88
CA VAL A 65 -3.39 -2.58 -15.12
C VAL A 65 -4.07 -1.96 -16.34
N LYS A 66 -4.40 -2.73 -17.39
CA LYS A 66 -5.20 -2.27 -18.54
C LYS A 66 -6.61 -1.88 -18.13
N ASN A 67 -7.24 -2.66 -17.25
CA ASN A 67 -8.59 -2.37 -16.75
C ASN A 67 -8.62 -1.02 -16.02
N VAL A 68 -7.65 -0.78 -15.12
CA VAL A 68 -7.55 0.51 -14.42
C VAL A 68 -7.34 1.66 -15.43
N ALA A 69 -6.43 1.50 -16.39
CA ALA A 69 -6.15 2.51 -17.40
C ALA A 69 -7.40 2.83 -18.25
N LYS A 70 -8.15 1.81 -18.64
CA LYS A 70 -9.40 1.96 -19.39
C LYS A 70 -10.46 2.73 -18.60
N VAL A 71 -10.69 2.37 -17.35
CA VAL A 71 -11.67 3.06 -16.48
C VAL A 71 -11.29 4.53 -16.29
N VAL A 72 -10.00 4.83 -16.11
CA VAL A 72 -9.51 6.22 -16.01
C VAL A 72 -9.77 7.00 -17.31
N GLU A 73 -9.47 6.42 -18.47
CA GLU A 73 -9.67 7.05 -19.78
C GLU A 73 -11.14 7.31 -20.09
N GLU A 74 -12.03 6.38 -19.75
CA GLU A 74 -13.47 6.50 -20.00
C GLU A 74 -14.19 7.45 -19.02
N GLY A 75 -13.55 7.75 -17.86
CA GLY A 75 -14.13 8.54 -16.78
C GLY A 75 -15.04 7.73 -15.87
N TYR A 76 -15.18 8.17 -14.63
CA TYR A 76 -15.96 7.51 -13.57
C TYR A 76 -16.34 8.53 -12.48
N GLU A 77 -17.23 8.14 -11.55
CA GLU A 77 -17.61 8.94 -10.39
C GLU A 77 -16.93 8.45 -9.12
N GLY A 78 -16.64 9.35 -8.18
CA GLY A 78 -16.15 9.01 -6.84
C GLY A 78 -14.75 9.47 -6.55
N ALA A 79 -13.96 8.67 -5.82
CA ALA A 79 -12.58 9.00 -5.49
C ALA A 79 -11.69 8.94 -6.73
N GLU A 80 -10.73 9.86 -6.83
CA GLU A 80 -9.80 9.93 -7.96
C GLU A 80 -8.78 8.79 -7.93
N ILE A 81 -8.62 8.09 -9.03
CA ILE A 81 -7.52 7.13 -9.24
C ILE A 81 -6.28 7.94 -9.62
N LEU A 82 -5.37 8.12 -8.65
CA LEU A 82 -4.15 8.89 -8.82
C LEU A 82 -3.05 8.11 -9.56
N GLY A 83 -3.25 6.83 -9.75
CA GLY A 83 -2.34 5.90 -10.41
C GLY A 83 -2.58 4.48 -9.93
N ILE A 84 -1.60 3.61 -10.15
CA ILE A 84 -1.61 2.20 -9.75
C ILE A 84 -0.43 1.96 -8.80
N HIS A 85 -0.67 1.24 -7.70
CA HIS A 85 0.40 0.63 -6.92
C HIS A 85 0.60 -0.80 -7.42
N PHE A 86 1.78 -1.08 -7.96
CA PHE A 86 2.13 -2.37 -8.50
C PHE A 86 2.91 -3.17 -7.44
N GLU A 87 2.19 -3.99 -6.66
CA GLU A 87 2.78 -4.82 -5.63
C GLU A 87 3.10 -6.21 -6.15
N GLY A 88 4.39 -6.52 -6.18
CA GLY A 88 4.88 -7.71 -6.86
C GLY A 88 4.83 -7.57 -8.41
N PRO A 89 5.22 -8.61 -9.13
CA PRO A 89 5.61 -9.96 -8.69
C PRO A 89 7.07 -10.08 -8.20
N TYR A 90 7.80 -8.99 -8.08
CA TYR A 90 9.23 -8.95 -7.78
C TYR A 90 9.51 -9.06 -6.27
N LEU A 91 9.01 -10.12 -5.63
CA LEU A 91 9.01 -10.31 -4.19
C LEU A 91 9.94 -11.46 -3.76
N ASP A 92 10.43 -11.38 -2.51
CA ASP A 92 11.15 -12.48 -1.89
C ASP A 92 10.18 -13.61 -1.47
N GLN A 93 10.49 -14.84 -1.87
CA GLN A 93 9.63 -16.00 -1.63
C GLN A 93 9.45 -16.33 -0.14
N VAL A 94 10.44 -16.02 0.70
CA VAL A 94 10.36 -16.25 2.16
C VAL A 94 9.47 -15.20 2.83
N TYR A 95 9.51 -13.96 2.31
CA TYR A 95 8.78 -12.81 2.87
C TYR A 95 7.50 -12.47 2.10
N LYS A 96 7.04 -13.35 1.21
CA LYS A 96 5.88 -13.16 0.34
C LYS A 96 4.55 -12.93 1.08
N GLY A 97 4.44 -13.29 2.37
CA GLY A 97 3.18 -13.19 3.10
C GLY A 97 2.07 -14.03 2.44
N ALA A 98 0.91 -13.41 2.19
CA ALA A 98 -0.24 -14.01 1.52
C ALA A 98 -0.09 -14.09 -0.01
N GLN A 99 0.96 -13.57 -0.58
CA GLN A 99 1.21 -13.56 -2.04
C GLN A 99 1.46 -14.99 -2.58
N PRO A 100 1.00 -15.35 -3.79
CA PRO A 100 1.18 -16.68 -4.38
C PRO A 100 2.63 -16.91 -4.82
N GLU A 101 3.32 -17.83 -4.14
CA GLU A 101 4.75 -18.09 -4.29
C GLU A 101 5.18 -18.41 -5.72
N GLN A 102 4.37 -19.17 -6.47
CA GLN A 102 4.68 -19.60 -7.82
C GLN A 102 4.83 -18.45 -8.83
N TYR A 103 4.36 -17.25 -8.48
CA TYR A 103 4.47 -16.08 -9.34
C TYR A 103 5.47 -15.04 -8.81
N CYS A 104 6.10 -15.29 -7.66
CA CYS A 104 7.19 -14.44 -7.18
C CYS A 104 8.43 -14.67 -8.05
N VAL A 105 8.89 -13.61 -8.71
CA VAL A 105 10.03 -13.63 -9.64
C VAL A 105 11.03 -12.53 -9.29
N LYS A 106 12.23 -12.61 -9.83
CA LYS A 106 13.22 -11.54 -9.71
C LYS A 106 12.78 -10.30 -10.51
N PRO A 107 13.19 -9.09 -10.08
CA PRO A 107 12.99 -7.88 -10.87
C PRO A 107 13.51 -8.03 -12.31
N ASP A 108 12.67 -7.65 -13.26
CA ASP A 108 12.97 -7.69 -14.70
C ASP A 108 12.49 -6.37 -15.33
N LEU A 109 13.43 -5.55 -15.77
CA LEU A 109 13.17 -4.24 -16.34
C LEU A 109 12.33 -4.31 -17.62
N GLU A 110 12.60 -5.27 -18.50
CA GLU A 110 11.88 -5.39 -19.77
C GLU A 110 10.46 -5.89 -19.56
N GLN A 111 10.25 -6.79 -18.60
CA GLN A 111 8.91 -7.19 -18.16
C GLN A 111 8.15 -6.00 -17.57
N PHE A 112 8.78 -5.23 -16.67
CA PHE A 112 8.16 -4.07 -16.06
C PHE A 112 7.76 -2.99 -17.10
N LYS A 113 8.59 -2.75 -18.11
CA LYS A 113 8.24 -1.82 -19.20
C LYS A 113 6.98 -2.25 -19.94
N ARG A 114 6.72 -3.55 -20.09
CA ARG A 114 5.47 -4.05 -20.68
C ARG A 114 4.25 -3.71 -19.82
N TYR A 115 4.34 -3.89 -18.49
CA TYR A 115 3.27 -3.48 -17.57
C TYR A 115 3.05 -1.96 -17.57
N LEU A 116 4.13 -1.19 -17.54
CA LEU A 116 4.07 0.27 -17.57
C LEU A 116 3.36 0.78 -18.83
N ALA A 117 3.72 0.23 -19.99
CA ALA A 117 3.04 0.56 -21.26
C ALA A 117 1.57 0.11 -21.25
N ALA A 118 1.27 -1.09 -20.73
CA ALA A 118 -0.10 -1.61 -20.66
C ALA A 118 -1.01 -0.78 -19.75
N SER A 119 -0.43 -0.10 -18.75
CA SER A 119 -1.13 0.79 -17.83
C SER A 119 -1.28 2.24 -18.33
N ASN A 120 -0.90 2.56 -19.57
CA ASN A 120 -0.79 3.95 -20.04
C ASN A 120 0.06 4.85 -19.12
N ASN A 121 1.13 4.29 -18.54
CA ASN A 121 2.04 4.93 -17.57
C ASN A 121 1.35 5.36 -16.25
N LEU A 122 0.28 4.69 -15.84
CA LEU A 122 -0.41 4.96 -14.58
C LEU A 122 0.25 4.31 -13.35
N ILE A 123 1.23 3.40 -13.51
CA ILE A 123 1.97 2.85 -12.37
C ILE A 123 2.77 3.98 -11.73
N LYS A 124 2.50 4.24 -10.44
CA LYS A 124 3.14 5.30 -9.64
C LYS A 124 3.98 4.78 -8.48
N ILE A 125 3.67 3.58 -7.99
CA ILE A 125 4.42 2.91 -6.92
C ILE A 125 4.69 1.48 -7.38
N VAL A 126 5.89 0.99 -7.11
CA VAL A 126 6.27 -0.43 -7.27
C VAL A 126 6.80 -0.93 -5.95
N THR A 127 6.13 -1.94 -5.38
CA THR A 127 6.66 -2.71 -4.24
C THR A 127 7.47 -3.89 -4.72
N MET A 128 8.72 -3.97 -4.28
CA MET A 128 9.62 -5.05 -4.66
C MET A 128 10.70 -5.35 -3.61
N ALA A 129 11.24 -6.56 -3.66
CA ALA A 129 12.42 -6.99 -2.92
C ALA A 129 13.68 -6.50 -3.65
N CYS A 130 14.11 -5.29 -3.32
CA CYS A 130 15.21 -4.61 -4.02
C CYS A 130 16.56 -5.33 -3.92
N GLU A 131 16.74 -6.22 -2.94
CA GLU A 131 17.95 -7.06 -2.79
C GLU A 131 18.11 -8.09 -3.92
N HIS A 132 17.03 -8.35 -4.67
CA HIS A 132 17.02 -9.24 -5.83
C HIS A 132 17.16 -8.51 -7.17
N ASP A 133 17.24 -7.17 -7.16
CA ASP A 133 17.40 -6.33 -8.35
C ASP A 133 18.88 -6.22 -8.73
N ASP A 134 19.30 -6.97 -9.71
CA ASP A 134 20.68 -7.04 -10.17
C ASP A 134 21.16 -5.63 -10.58
N ASN A 135 22.24 -5.16 -9.94
CA ASN A 135 22.79 -3.81 -10.13
C ASN A 135 21.79 -2.66 -9.89
N PHE A 136 20.67 -2.93 -9.25
CA PHE A 136 19.57 -1.97 -9.03
C PHE A 136 19.04 -1.38 -10.35
N GLU A 137 18.92 -2.20 -11.39
CA GLU A 137 18.57 -1.76 -12.73
C GLU A 137 17.12 -1.22 -12.76
N LEU A 138 16.18 -2.01 -12.25
CA LEU A 138 14.77 -1.60 -12.14
C LEU A 138 14.62 -0.44 -11.15
N THR A 139 15.27 -0.50 -9.99
CA THR A 139 15.26 0.58 -8.96
C THR A 139 15.66 1.92 -9.56
N LYS A 140 16.76 1.97 -10.31
CA LYS A 140 17.25 3.18 -11.00
C LYS A 140 16.28 3.66 -12.08
N PHE A 141 15.71 2.72 -12.84
CA PHE A 141 14.72 3.05 -13.87
C PHE A 141 13.47 3.71 -13.25
N LEU A 142 12.93 3.12 -12.18
CA LEU A 142 11.77 3.66 -11.46
C LEU A 142 12.05 5.10 -11.00
N ARG A 143 13.19 5.32 -10.35
CA ARG A 143 13.60 6.64 -9.88
C ARG A 143 13.72 7.66 -11.03
N ALA A 144 14.34 7.27 -12.14
CA ALA A 144 14.53 8.15 -13.31
C ALA A 144 13.20 8.56 -13.97
N ASN A 145 12.16 7.73 -13.83
CA ASN A 145 10.82 7.96 -14.38
C ASN A 145 9.82 8.54 -13.37
N GLY A 146 10.28 8.95 -12.17
CA GLY A 146 9.41 9.52 -11.14
C GLY A 146 8.43 8.52 -10.52
N ILE A 147 8.70 7.21 -10.64
CA ILE A 147 7.93 6.14 -10.02
C ILE A 147 8.54 5.83 -8.66
N VAL A 148 7.73 5.73 -7.63
CA VAL A 148 8.15 5.38 -6.27
C VAL A 148 8.60 3.93 -6.24
N CYS A 149 9.84 3.68 -5.81
CA CYS A 149 10.36 2.35 -5.53
C CYS A 149 10.22 2.06 -4.04
N SER A 150 9.34 1.16 -3.67
CA SER A 150 9.04 0.78 -2.29
C SER A 150 9.61 -0.60 -1.96
N GLN A 151 10.43 -0.68 -0.93
CA GLN A 151 11.00 -1.95 -0.46
C GLN A 151 9.97 -2.66 0.42
N GLY A 152 9.53 -3.83 0.02
CA GLY A 152 8.57 -4.64 0.75
C GLY A 152 8.57 -6.09 0.29
N HIS A 153 7.99 -6.98 1.08
CA HIS A 153 8.08 -8.42 0.87
C HIS A 153 9.52 -8.86 0.62
N SER A 154 10.40 -8.47 1.55
CA SER A 154 11.85 -8.42 1.33
C SER A 154 12.61 -9.00 2.51
N GLY A 155 13.59 -9.84 2.21
CA GLY A 155 14.56 -10.38 3.15
C GLY A 155 15.80 -9.49 3.34
N ALA A 156 15.77 -8.25 2.85
CA ALA A 156 16.93 -7.37 2.87
C ALA A 156 17.49 -7.16 4.28
N THR A 157 18.80 -7.22 4.38
CA THR A 157 19.55 -6.72 5.54
C THR A 157 19.48 -5.19 5.56
N PHE A 158 19.85 -4.60 6.70
CA PHE A 158 19.95 -3.12 6.81
C PHE A 158 20.86 -2.54 5.72
N GLU A 159 21.98 -3.19 5.44
CA GLU A 159 22.95 -2.72 4.43
C GLU A 159 22.40 -2.84 3.00
N GLN A 160 21.70 -3.93 2.68
CA GLN A 160 21.05 -4.06 1.38
C GLN A 160 19.95 -3.00 1.19
N ALA A 161 19.15 -2.73 2.23
CA ALA A 161 18.16 -1.66 2.21
C ALA A 161 18.82 -0.29 1.98
N ARG A 162 19.95 -0.02 2.65
CA ARG A 162 20.73 1.21 2.46
C ARG A 162 21.24 1.36 1.01
N LEU A 163 21.73 0.28 0.44
CA LEU A 163 22.19 0.27 -0.95
C LEU A 163 21.04 0.53 -1.93
N ALA A 164 19.86 -0.07 -1.70
CA ALA A 164 18.66 0.19 -2.51
C ALA A 164 18.25 1.67 -2.43
N ILE A 165 18.26 2.27 -1.22
CA ILE A 165 17.98 3.71 -1.04
C ILE A 165 18.99 4.56 -1.80
N ALA A 166 20.27 4.24 -1.71
CA ALA A 166 21.32 4.96 -2.44
C ALA A 166 21.17 4.88 -3.96
N ASN A 167 20.49 3.84 -4.47
CA ASN A 167 20.21 3.64 -5.89
C ASN A 167 18.81 4.11 -6.32
N GLY A 168 17.99 4.66 -5.40
CA GLY A 168 16.75 5.32 -5.77
C GLY A 168 15.49 4.83 -5.07
N ALA A 169 15.53 3.74 -4.30
CA ALA A 169 14.42 3.34 -3.47
C ALA A 169 14.08 4.45 -2.46
N ASN A 170 12.80 4.84 -2.38
CA ASN A 170 12.39 6.01 -1.61
C ASN A 170 11.14 5.77 -0.76
N SER A 171 10.68 4.51 -0.66
CA SER A 171 9.58 4.10 0.20
C SER A 171 9.83 2.70 0.79
N MET A 172 9.07 2.36 1.85
CA MET A 172 8.99 1.05 2.50
C MET A 172 7.52 0.67 2.60
N THR A 173 7.18 -0.53 2.16
CA THR A 173 5.80 -1.03 2.09
C THR A 173 5.39 -1.62 3.44
N HIS A 174 4.18 -1.32 3.92
CA HIS A 174 3.54 -1.85 5.14
C HIS A 174 4.52 -2.29 6.24
N VAL A 175 5.32 -1.33 6.73
CA VAL A 175 6.42 -1.56 7.70
C VAL A 175 5.98 -2.49 8.83
N PHE A 176 6.87 -3.38 9.24
CA PHE A 176 6.75 -4.54 10.11
C PHE A 176 6.25 -5.82 9.44
N ASN A 177 5.52 -5.74 8.34
CA ASN A 177 4.90 -6.90 7.69
C ASN A 177 5.69 -7.31 6.45
N GLY A 178 5.85 -8.61 6.22
CA GLY A 178 6.57 -9.13 5.06
C GLY A 178 8.02 -8.62 4.93
N MET A 179 8.75 -8.46 6.05
CA MET A 179 10.13 -7.93 6.02
C MET A 179 10.98 -8.40 7.20
N THR A 180 12.31 -8.22 7.08
CA THR A 180 13.26 -8.51 8.15
C THR A 180 13.02 -7.63 9.37
N LYS A 181 12.94 -8.27 10.54
CA LYS A 181 12.57 -7.64 11.80
C LYS A 181 13.73 -6.81 12.39
N PHE A 182 13.38 -5.84 13.25
CA PHE A 182 14.35 -5.07 14.00
C PHE A 182 15.02 -5.90 15.10
N HIS A 183 16.35 -5.94 15.09
CA HIS A 183 17.18 -6.40 16.18
C HIS A 183 18.35 -5.43 16.37
N HIS A 184 18.76 -5.16 17.62
CA HIS A 184 19.73 -4.08 17.94
C HIS A 184 21.12 -4.28 17.31
N ARG A 185 21.49 -5.48 16.87
CA ARG A 185 22.73 -5.77 16.12
C ARG A 185 22.51 -6.04 14.64
N GLU A 186 21.27 -6.34 14.24
CA GLU A 186 20.86 -6.58 12.87
C GLU A 186 19.52 -5.89 12.63
N PRO A 187 19.51 -4.55 12.38
CA PRO A 187 18.28 -3.78 12.37
C PRO A 187 17.28 -4.16 11.26
N GLY A 188 17.76 -4.85 10.21
CA GLY A 188 16.90 -5.29 9.11
C GLY A 188 16.25 -4.16 8.35
N LEU A 189 15.23 -4.49 7.56
CA LEU A 189 14.48 -3.52 6.79
C LEU A 189 13.63 -2.61 7.69
N VAL A 190 13.08 -3.14 8.79
CA VAL A 190 12.37 -2.34 9.80
C VAL A 190 13.27 -1.26 10.38
N GLY A 191 14.52 -1.60 10.73
CA GLY A 191 15.49 -0.62 11.22
C GLY A 191 15.87 0.42 10.18
N ALA A 192 15.97 0.04 8.91
CA ALA A 192 16.18 0.99 7.82
C ALA A 192 14.98 1.95 7.67
N ALA A 193 13.74 1.44 7.76
CA ALA A 193 12.54 2.26 7.73
C ALA A 193 12.50 3.32 8.83
N MET A 194 12.92 2.96 10.04
CA MET A 194 13.01 3.89 11.17
C MET A 194 14.18 4.89 11.05
N ARG A 195 15.31 4.43 10.51
CA ARG A 195 16.56 5.23 10.48
C ARG A 195 16.56 6.29 9.39
N TYR A 196 16.06 5.96 8.20
CA TYR A 196 16.05 6.85 7.04
C TYR A 196 14.76 7.66 7.02
N ARG A 197 14.77 8.82 7.71
CA ARG A 197 13.58 9.66 7.91
C ARG A 197 13.08 10.34 6.65
N ASP A 198 13.92 10.47 5.64
CA ASP A 198 13.65 11.05 4.32
C ASP A 198 13.10 10.02 3.30
N VAL A 199 13.05 8.75 3.67
CA VAL A 199 12.39 7.68 2.91
C VAL A 199 10.96 7.54 3.43
N TYR A 200 9.96 7.45 2.58
CA TYR A 200 8.58 7.21 3.00
C TYR A 200 8.42 5.83 3.63
N GLY A 201 7.41 5.65 4.44
CA GLY A 201 7.09 4.34 5.00
C GLY A 201 5.60 4.20 5.24
N GLU A 202 5.05 3.22 4.56
CA GLU A 202 3.64 2.83 4.71
C GLU A 202 3.45 2.04 5.98
N ILE A 203 2.29 2.18 6.63
CA ILE A 203 1.94 1.39 7.81
C ILE A 203 0.42 1.18 7.89
N ILE A 204 0.02 -0.07 8.21
CA ILE A 204 -1.37 -0.46 8.42
C ILE A 204 -1.76 -0.13 9.87
N CYS A 205 -2.78 0.73 10.04
CA CYS A 205 -3.16 1.26 11.35
C CYS A 205 -4.45 0.66 11.88
N ASP A 206 -4.60 -0.66 11.78
CA ASP A 206 -5.81 -1.40 12.19
C ASP A 206 -5.76 -1.94 13.63
N GLY A 207 -4.57 -2.00 14.25
CA GLY A 207 -4.35 -2.61 15.57
C GLY A 207 -4.19 -4.13 15.54
N ASN A 208 -4.35 -4.77 14.37
CA ASN A 208 -4.15 -6.21 14.15
C ASN A 208 -2.77 -6.51 13.56
N HIS A 209 -2.36 -5.76 12.52
CA HIS A 209 -1.03 -5.88 11.91
C HIS A 209 0.08 -5.33 12.80
N SER A 210 -0.21 -4.31 13.57
CA SER A 210 0.72 -3.68 14.51
C SER A 210 -0.03 -3.26 15.76
N THR A 211 0.55 -3.50 16.95
CA THR A 211 -0.03 -3.00 18.20
C THR A 211 0.01 -1.48 18.25
N TYR A 212 -0.79 -0.88 19.11
CA TYR A 212 -0.84 0.57 19.24
C TYR A 212 0.49 1.17 19.70
N GLU A 213 1.24 0.44 20.53
CA GLU A 213 2.59 0.80 20.98
C GLU A 213 3.57 0.79 19.81
N ALA A 214 3.55 -0.26 18.96
CA ALA A 214 4.40 -0.34 17.79
C ALA A 214 4.09 0.78 16.78
N LEU A 215 2.81 1.14 16.62
CA LEU A 215 2.41 2.29 15.82
C LEU A 215 3.00 3.59 16.39
N ASN A 216 2.85 3.84 17.69
CA ASN A 216 3.40 5.03 18.35
C ASN A 216 4.93 5.11 18.19
N ASP A 217 5.63 4.01 18.47
CA ASP A 217 7.09 3.92 18.36
C ASP A 217 7.55 4.22 16.93
N TYR A 218 6.88 3.65 15.93
CA TYR A 218 7.20 3.89 14.53
C TYR A 218 7.01 5.36 14.13
N PHE A 219 5.85 5.94 14.43
CA PHE A 219 5.57 7.36 14.13
C PHE A 219 6.56 8.29 14.83
N THR A 220 6.95 7.96 16.08
CA THR A 220 7.95 8.72 16.85
C THR A 220 9.33 8.64 16.22
N ALA A 221 9.76 7.44 15.82
CA ALA A 221 11.06 7.23 15.19
C ALA A 221 11.15 7.89 13.80
N LYS A 222 10.10 7.75 13.00
CA LYS A 222 10.03 8.23 11.62
C LYS A 222 9.83 9.74 11.53
N GLY A 223 9.03 10.30 12.41
CA GLY A 223 8.63 11.71 12.41
C GLY A 223 7.40 11.99 11.52
N PRO A 224 6.96 13.27 11.46
CA PRO A 224 5.63 13.62 10.92
C PRO A 224 5.53 13.64 9.39
N ASP A 225 6.67 13.69 8.67
CA ASP A 225 6.66 14.09 7.25
C ASP A 225 6.72 12.93 6.26
N HIS A 226 7.07 11.71 6.71
CA HIS A 226 7.29 10.56 5.82
C HIS A 226 6.58 9.28 6.27
N CYS A 227 5.73 9.32 7.30
CA CYS A 227 4.80 8.24 7.60
C CYS A 227 3.60 8.31 6.65
N ILE A 228 3.19 7.19 6.10
CA ILE A 228 1.99 7.07 5.27
C ILE A 228 1.10 5.99 5.88
N MET A 229 -0.11 6.38 6.30
CA MET A 229 -1.14 5.44 6.69
C MET A 229 -1.78 4.85 5.45
N ILE A 230 -1.83 3.53 5.39
CA ILE A 230 -2.47 2.77 4.32
C ILE A 230 -3.52 1.82 4.91
N THR A 231 -4.39 1.31 4.06
CA THR A 231 -5.33 0.27 4.51
C THR A 231 -4.82 -1.13 4.20
N ASP A 232 -4.17 -1.35 3.08
CA ASP A 232 -3.90 -2.70 2.55
C ASP A 232 -5.21 -3.52 2.52
N SER A 233 -6.33 -2.87 2.14
CA SER A 233 -7.64 -3.49 2.22
C SER A 233 -7.89 -4.46 1.06
N LEU A 234 -8.68 -5.49 1.35
CA LEU A 234 -9.03 -6.56 0.42
C LEU A 234 -10.50 -6.45 -0.01
N MET A 235 -10.85 -7.19 -1.06
CA MET A 235 -12.21 -7.27 -1.61
C MET A 235 -13.28 -7.64 -0.56
N VAL A 236 -12.93 -8.29 0.56
CA VAL A 236 -13.84 -8.62 1.65
C VAL A 236 -14.24 -7.42 2.51
N LYS A 237 -13.55 -6.28 2.39
CA LYS A 237 -13.93 -5.04 3.05
C LYS A 237 -15.35 -4.62 2.63
N GLY A 238 -16.21 -4.40 3.63
CA GLY A 238 -17.61 -4.04 3.42
C GLY A 238 -18.54 -5.22 3.15
N LEU A 239 -18.05 -6.46 3.20
CA LEU A 239 -18.85 -7.68 3.10
C LEU A 239 -19.21 -8.23 4.49
N PRO A 240 -20.21 -9.14 4.60
CA PRO A 240 -20.58 -9.76 5.87
C PRO A 240 -19.45 -10.59 6.48
N VAL A 241 -19.37 -10.60 7.82
CA VAL A 241 -18.46 -11.50 8.57
C VAL A 241 -18.69 -12.95 8.17
N GLY A 242 -17.61 -13.73 8.06
CA GLY A 242 -17.63 -15.12 7.58
C GLY A 242 -17.60 -15.26 6.06
N THR A 243 -17.57 -14.16 5.31
CA THR A 243 -17.37 -14.21 3.85
C THR A 243 -16.01 -14.80 3.53
N LYS A 244 -16.00 -15.74 2.59
CA LYS A 244 -14.79 -16.35 2.03
C LYS A 244 -14.66 -15.98 0.57
N VAL A 245 -13.44 -15.64 0.15
CA VAL A 245 -13.11 -15.27 -1.24
C VAL A 245 -11.71 -15.80 -1.60
N LEU A 246 -11.41 -15.81 -2.88
CA LEU A 246 -10.04 -16.07 -3.35
C LEU A 246 -9.31 -14.74 -3.50
N PHE A 247 -8.13 -14.65 -2.91
CA PHE A 247 -7.21 -13.53 -3.02
C PHE A 247 -5.88 -14.03 -3.54
N GLY A 248 -5.50 -13.64 -4.75
CA GLY A 248 -4.31 -14.17 -5.43
C GLY A 248 -4.30 -15.68 -5.64
N GLY A 249 -5.45 -16.35 -5.53
CA GLY A 249 -5.60 -17.80 -5.60
C GLY A 249 -5.61 -18.51 -4.24
N ASN A 250 -5.36 -17.80 -3.15
CA ASN A 250 -5.45 -18.30 -1.78
C ASN A 250 -6.83 -17.96 -1.19
N GLU A 251 -7.49 -18.90 -0.50
CA GLU A 251 -8.77 -18.62 0.17
C GLU A 251 -8.53 -17.82 1.44
N ILE A 252 -9.26 -16.71 1.60
CA ILE A 252 -9.28 -15.87 2.81
C ILE A 252 -10.69 -15.83 3.40
N GLU A 253 -10.77 -15.60 4.71
CA GLU A 253 -12.02 -15.49 5.47
C GLU A 253 -12.02 -14.21 6.31
N LEU A 254 -13.16 -13.50 6.29
CA LEU A 254 -13.38 -12.30 7.12
C LEU A 254 -13.86 -12.71 8.51
N TYR A 255 -13.13 -12.32 9.55
CA TYR A 255 -13.39 -12.65 10.94
C TYR A 255 -14.23 -11.56 11.65
N PRO A 256 -14.84 -11.90 12.83
CA PRO A 256 -15.72 -10.97 13.56
C PRO A 256 -15.02 -9.69 14.07
N ASP A 257 -13.71 -9.72 14.26
CA ASP A 257 -12.91 -8.56 14.66
C ASP A 257 -12.54 -7.65 13.49
N GLY A 258 -13.00 -8.00 12.28
CA GLY A 258 -12.71 -7.29 11.04
C GLY A 258 -11.38 -7.69 10.39
N SER A 259 -10.60 -8.60 10.96
CA SER A 259 -9.39 -9.11 10.32
C SER A 259 -9.72 -10.11 9.21
N ALA A 260 -8.89 -10.18 8.18
CA ALA A 260 -8.94 -11.20 7.15
C ALA A 260 -7.78 -12.18 7.31
N HIS A 261 -8.04 -13.46 7.18
CA HIS A 261 -7.04 -14.51 7.38
C HIS A 261 -7.05 -15.52 6.24
N LEU A 262 -5.87 -16.01 5.89
CA LEU A 262 -5.72 -17.21 5.06
C LEU A 262 -6.41 -18.38 5.76
N THR A 263 -7.21 -19.17 5.02
CA THR A 263 -7.97 -20.30 5.63
C THR A 263 -7.08 -21.48 6.00
N ASP A 264 -5.94 -21.65 5.34
CA ASP A 264 -4.96 -22.73 5.56
C ASP A 264 -4.01 -22.44 6.72
N THR A 265 -3.27 -21.35 6.68
CA THR A 265 -2.23 -21.00 7.67
C THR A 265 -2.75 -20.19 8.85
N LYS A 266 -3.96 -19.63 8.74
CA LYS A 266 -4.54 -18.65 9.68
C LYS A 266 -3.71 -17.36 9.83
N GLY A 267 -2.76 -17.13 8.93
CA GLY A 267 -2.01 -15.88 8.86
C GLY A 267 -2.89 -14.71 8.40
N LEU A 268 -2.57 -13.50 8.84
CA LEU A 268 -3.21 -12.29 8.33
C LEU A 268 -2.99 -12.15 6.81
N ALA A 269 -4.01 -11.68 6.11
CA ALA A 269 -3.98 -11.42 4.69
C ALA A 269 -4.62 -10.05 4.44
N GLY A 270 -3.80 -9.02 4.25
CA GLY A 270 -4.27 -7.65 4.12
C GLY A 270 -5.26 -7.24 5.23
N SER A 271 -6.05 -6.21 5.00
CA SER A 271 -7.00 -5.72 6.00
C SER A 271 -8.41 -5.49 5.46
N THR A 272 -9.29 -5.04 6.36
CA THR A 272 -10.59 -4.44 6.01
C THR A 272 -10.71 -3.03 6.59
N LEU A 273 -9.57 -2.41 6.87
CA LEU A 273 -9.49 -1.10 7.50
C LEU A 273 -10.18 -0.02 6.66
N HIS A 274 -11.01 0.79 7.31
CA HIS A 274 -11.49 2.04 6.76
C HIS A 274 -10.52 3.18 7.14
N VAL A 275 -10.16 4.03 6.19
CA VAL A 275 -9.14 5.09 6.41
C VAL A 275 -9.50 5.99 7.59
N ASN A 276 -10.76 6.42 7.70
CA ASN A 276 -11.23 7.22 8.84
C ASN A 276 -11.13 6.49 10.19
N ASN A 277 -11.22 5.17 10.20
CA ASN A 277 -11.03 4.33 11.39
C ASN A 277 -9.54 4.26 11.77
N GLY A 278 -8.66 4.09 10.79
CA GLY A 278 -7.21 4.11 11.00
C GLY A 278 -6.75 5.44 11.62
N LEU A 279 -7.25 6.56 11.10
CA LEU A 279 -6.97 7.88 11.68
C LEU A 279 -7.43 7.95 13.15
N ARG A 280 -8.63 7.45 13.46
CA ARG A 280 -9.13 7.43 14.84
C ARG A 280 -8.24 6.56 15.74
N ILE A 281 -7.83 5.38 15.27
CA ILE A 281 -6.91 4.48 16.00
C ILE A 281 -5.59 5.19 16.29
N LEU A 282 -4.98 5.85 15.29
CA LEU A 282 -3.73 6.59 15.48
C LEU A 282 -3.86 7.64 16.58
N VAL A 283 -4.93 8.41 16.58
CA VAL A 283 -5.10 9.52 17.55
C VAL A 283 -5.54 9.04 18.93
N GLU A 284 -6.54 8.14 18.99
CA GLU A 284 -7.19 7.78 20.26
C GLU A 284 -6.52 6.59 20.96
N LYS A 285 -5.89 5.69 20.21
CA LYS A 285 -5.30 4.45 20.75
C LYS A 285 -3.77 4.47 20.72
N ALA A 286 -3.19 4.81 19.58
CA ALA A 286 -1.74 4.90 19.43
C ALA A 286 -1.17 6.24 19.93
N ILE A 287 -2.03 7.21 20.30
CA ILE A 287 -1.64 8.52 20.87
C ILE A 287 -0.67 9.29 19.97
N VAL A 288 -0.79 9.10 18.65
CA VAL A 288 -0.04 9.88 17.67
C VAL A 288 -0.61 11.31 17.62
N PRO A 289 0.23 12.35 17.60
CA PRO A 289 -0.25 13.73 17.51
C PRO A 289 -1.17 13.95 16.30
N TRP A 290 -2.28 14.66 16.50
CA TRP A 290 -3.30 14.87 15.48
C TRP A 290 -2.75 15.30 14.12
N GLN A 291 -1.84 16.29 14.12
CA GLN A 291 -1.27 16.81 12.88
C GLN A 291 -0.44 15.73 12.14
N THR A 292 0.32 14.93 12.87
CA THR A 292 1.10 13.83 12.31
C THR A 292 0.19 12.77 11.70
N ALA A 293 -0.87 12.38 12.42
CA ALA A 293 -1.85 11.40 11.94
C ALA A 293 -2.60 11.88 10.68
N ILE A 294 -3.01 13.14 10.63
CA ILE A 294 -3.64 13.74 9.43
C ILE A 294 -2.66 13.80 8.27
N ASN A 295 -1.42 14.23 8.50
CA ASN A 295 -0.42 14.29 7.44
C ASN A 295 -0.17 12.90 6.81
N ALA A 296 -0.20 11.84 7.62
CA ALA A 296 0.04 10.48 7.17
C ALA A 296 -1.02 9.95 6.18
N CYS A 297 -2.22 10.50 6.17
CA CYS A 297 -3.29 10.10 5.24
C CYS A 297 -3.70 11.21 4.25
N THR A 298 -2.98 12.33 4.22
CA THR A 298 -3.28 13.46 3.32
C THR A 298 -2.02 14.00 2.64
N LEU A 299 -1.26 14.82 3.35
CA LEU A 299 -0.13 15.57 2.83
C LEU A 299 1.07 14.67 2.45
N ASN A 300 1.38 13.67 3.26
CA ASN A 300 2.55 12.82 3.01
C ASN A 300 2.36 11.95 1.76
N PRO A 301 1.24 11.21 1.57
CA PRO A 301 1.01 10.49 0.32
C PRO A 301 0.93 11.42 -0.90
N ALA A 302 0.35 12.63 -0.78
CA ALA A 302 0.33 13.60 -1.85
C ALA A 302 1.74 14.03 -2.27
N ARG A 303 2.61 14.32 -1.28
CA ARG A 303 4.02 14.67 -1.54
C ARG A 303 4.80 13.51 -2.17
N MET A 304 4.58 12.29 -1.67
CA MET A 304 5.24 11.10 -2.23
C MET A 304 4.89 10.91 -3.71
N LEU A 305 3.63 11.11 -4.07
CA LEU A 305 3.13 10.99 -5.45
C LEU A 305 3.36 12.24 -6.29
N ASN A 306 3.88 13.32 -5.70
CA ASN A 306 4.01 14.63 -6.35
C ASN A 306 2.68 15.13 -6.96
N VAL A 307 1.57 14.92 -6.27
CA VAL A 307 0.26 15.46 -6.62
C VAL A 307 -0.06 16.69 -5.77
N ASP A 308 -0.78 17.65 -6.35
CA ASP A 308 -1.11 18.89 -5.65
C ASP A 308 -2.17 18.62 -4.58
N ALA A 309 -1.74 18.57 -3.32
CA ALA A 309 -2.62 18.36 -2.16
C ALA A 309 -3.52 19.58 -1.85
N VAL A 310 -3.40 20.67 -2.61
CA VAL A 310 -3.99 21.99 -2.30
C VAL A 310 -5.13 22.39 -3.24
N SER A 311 -5.43 21.60 -4.26
CA SER A 311 -6.43 21.98 -5.25
C SER A 311 -7.88 21.59 -4.89
N TYR A 312 -8.20 21.38 -3.60
CA TYR A 312 -9.61 21.07 -3.18
C TYR A 312 -10.04 21.81 -1.94
#